data_3aef1e644fd61864c28bc384bf3bc34e
#
_entry.id   3aef1e644fd61864c28bc384bf3bc34e
#
_cell.length_a   1.000
_cell.length_b   1.000
_cell.length_c   1.000
_cell.angle_alpha   90.00
_cell.angle_beta   90.00
_cell.angle_gamma   90.00
#
_symmetry.space_group_name_H-M   'P 1'
#
loop_
_entity.id
_entity.type
_entity.pdbx_description
1 polymer ?
#
loop_
_entity_poly.entity_id
_entity_poly.type
_entity_poly.pdbx_seq_one_letter_code
_entity_poly.pdbx_strand_id
1 'polypeptide(L)'
;MKACEIIVKDRTAQLQECRADLYKNVVQAIKMKNRIGKTDDESLFEEWLRVTRTEGVGDKDATTAILEVLDEAGLDVSNPLKVTTNTIPSDKLKSAARSIKPVKNKARGKEKPQDITDLIWEHREHAHDLRKLTKELVGRVRSLRYFTVVRDLQKQQQRDIPSVHCPRCEKTSLPVGEIGVLSSCGHMGCLSCVIACAEKEECVYNASGSCMAAARVLNVVKAETLGVDDAIRDGHGKHFGRKLEQVVELIKWVVVFHHKPDIDFVFPPSTENAFPSRSEC
;
A
#
# COMPACT_ATOMS: atom_id res chain seq x y z
N MET A 1 21.49 -3.83 -6.76
CA MET A 1 21.27 -4.05 -5.31
C MET A 1 21.11 -2.77 -4.52
N LYS A 2 22.05 -1.81 -4.56
CA LYS A 2 21.93 -0.55 -3.76
C LYS A 2 20.63 0.21 -3.98
N ALA A 3 20.10 0.25 -5.21
CA ALA A 3 18.84 0.95 -5.51
C ALA A 3 17.62 0.33 -4.79
N CYS A 4 17.47 -1.00 -4.79
CA CYS A 4 16.37 -1.66 -4.09
C CYS A 4 16.47 -1.51 -2.57
N GLU A 5 17.68 -1.47 -2.01
CA GLU A 5 17.88 -1.22 -0.57
C GLU A 5 17.44 0.20 -0.17
N ILE A 6 17.74 1.20 -1.01
CA ILE A 6 17.29 2.58 -0.80
C ILE A 6 15.76 2.65 -0.86
N ILE A 7 15.14 2.00 -1.87
CA ILE A 7 13.69 1.98 -2.01
C ILE A 7 13.02 1.29 -0.81
N VAL A 8 13.52 0.13 -0.37
CA VAL A 8 12.99 -0.58 0.80
C VAL A 8 13.09 0.30 2.05
N LYS A 9 14.22 1.00 2.25
CA LYS A 9 14.39 1.92 3.37
C LYS A 9 13.39 3.07 3.33
N ASP A 10 13.19 3.68 2.15
CA ASP A 10 12.22 4.75 1.94
C ASP A 10 10.78 4.27 2.20
N ARG A 11 10.39 3.10 1.66
CA ARG A 11 9.06 2.51 1.90
C ARG A 11 8.83 2.15 3.36
N THR A 12 9.88 1.71 4.06
CA THR A 12 9.81 1.45 5.50
C THR A 12 9.54 2.76 6.27
N ALA A 13 10.24 3.84 5.94
CA ALA A 13 10.02 5.14 6.55
C ALA A 13 8.59 5.66 6.31
N GLN A 14 8.10 5.57 5.07
CA GLN A 14 6.73 5.95 4.70
C GLN A 14 5.67 5.12 5.45
N LEU A 15 5.91 3.82 5.66
CA LEU A 15 5.02 2.97 6.45
C LEU A 15 4.99 3.41 7.92
N GLN A 16 6.13 3.74 8.51
CA GLN A 16 6.21 4.22 9.89
C GLN A 16 5.50 5.57 10.07
N GLU A 17 5.63 6.48 9.10
CA GLU A 17 4.90 7.76 9.09
C GLU A 17 3.39 7.52 9.04
N CYS A 18 2.90 6.66 8.13
CA CYS A 18 1.49 6.31 8.03
C CYS A 18 0.96 5.66 9.31
N ARG A 19 1.74 4.79 9.97
CA ARG A 19 1.40 4.20 11.30
C ARG A 19 1.28 5.28 12.37
N ALA A 20 2.20 6.24 12.40
CA ALA A 20 2.17 7.33 13.36
C ALA A 20 0.94 8.23 13.17
N ASP A 21 0.54 8.50 11.93
CA ASP A 21 -0.64 9.29 11.63
C ASP A 21 -1.93 8.52 11.96
N LEU A 22 -1.98 7.22 11.67
CA LEU A 22 -3.07 6.36 12.11
C LEU A 22 -3.22 6.37 13.64
N TYR A 23 -2.12 6.20 14.38
CA TYR A 23 -2.11 6.28 15.85
C TYR A 23 -2.67 7.60 16.36
N LYS A 24 -2.21 8.75 15.82
CA LYS A 24 -2.71 10.07 16.21
C LYS A 24 -4.22 10.19 16.01
N ASN A 25 -4.72 9.73 14.86
CA ASN A 25 -6.15 9.79 14.56
C ASN A 25 -6.98 8.86 15.45
N VAL A 26 -6.50 7.65 15.75
CA VAL A 26 -7.14 6.74 16.69
C VAL A 26 -7.25 7.39 18.08
N VAL A 27 -6.15 7.96 18.59
CA VAL A 27 -6.14 8.63 19.91
C VAL A 27 -7.11 9.81 19.95
N GLN A 28 -7.20 10.59 18.88
CA GLN A 28 -8.16 11.70 18.81
C GLN A 28 -9.61 11.21 18.77
N ALA A 29 -9.90 10.18 17.96
CA ALA A 29 -11.25 9.60 17.91
C ALA A 29 -11.69 9.05 19.28
N ILE A 30 -10.78 8.39 20.02
CA ILE A 30 -11.04 7.91 21.39
C ILE A 30 -11.36 9.10 22.33
N LYS A 31 -10.54 10.17 22.29
CA LYS A 31 -10.76 11.36 23.13
C LYS A 31 -12.13 12.00 22.85
N MET A 32 -12.50 12.13 21.59
CA MET A 32 -13.79 12.71 21.21
C MET A 32 -14.94 11.82 21.64
N LYS A 33 -14.85 10.50 21.42
CA LYS A 33 -15.85 9.54 21.90
C LYS A 33 -16.06 9.64 23.41
N ASN A 34 -14.98 9.73 24.17
CA ASN A 34 -15.06 9.88 25.64
C ASN A 34 -15.75 11.20 26.06
N ARG A 35 -15.64 12.27 25.26
CA ARG A 35 -16.32 13.55 25.50
C ARG A 35 -17.81 13.50 25.11
N ILE A 36 -18.15 12.81 24.01
CA ILE A 36 -19.53 12.63 23.54
C ILE A 36 -20.31 11.72 24.51
N GLY A 37 -19.66 10.69 25.06
CA GLY A 37 -20.28 9.71 25.92
C GLY A 37 -20.96 8.57 25.16
N LYS A 38 -21.94 7.91 25.82
CA LYS A 38 -22.72 6.83 25.21
C LYS A 38 -23.78 7.42 24.27
N THR A 39 -23.83 6.90 23.05
CA THR A 39 -24.88 7.16 22.07
C THR A 39 -25.67 5.89 21.83
N ASP A 40 -26.96 6.01 21.49
CA ASP A 40 -27.81 4.85 21.21
C ASP A 40 -27.41 4.10 19.94
N ASP A 41 -26.81 4.83 18.98
CA ASP A 41 -26.36 4.27 17.73
C ASP A 41 -24.83 4.01 17.72
N GLU A 42 -24.40 2.93 17.01
CA GLU A 42 -22.98 2.64 16.75
C GLU A 42 -22.37 3.79 15.94
N SER A 43 -21.32 4.40 16.45
CA SER A 43 -20.59 5.44 15.72
C SER A 43 -19.77 4.85 14.55
N LEU A 44 -19.48 5.65 13.52
CA LEU A 44 -18.62 5.25 12.40
C LEU A 44 -17.22 4.76 12.86
N PHE A 45 -16.73 5.28 13.98
CA PHE A 45 -15.48 4.83 14.58
C PHE A 45 -15.61 3.43 15.18
N GLU A 46 -16.72 3.13 15.88
CA GLU A 46 -16.98 1.81 16.46
C GLU A 46 -17.19 0.77 15.36
N GLU A 47 -17.95 1.11 14.33
CA GLU A 47 -18.10 0.28 13.14
C GLU A 47 -16.74 -0.04 12.48
N TRP A 48 -15.91 1.01 12.22
CA TRP A 48 -14.59 0.82 11.68
C TRP A 48 -13.71 -0.10 12.56
N LEU A 49 -13.76 0.09 13.86
CA LEU A 49 -13.02 -0.69 14.84
C LEU A 49 -13.47 -2.17 14.83
N ARG A 50 -14.80 -2.39 14.84
CA ARG A 50 -15.38 -3.74 14.77
C ARG A 50 -14.98 -4.45 13.48
N VAL A 51 -15.20 -3.83 12.32
CA VAL A 51 -14.85 -4.42 11.02
C VAL A 51 -13.35 -4.74 10.95
N THR A 52 -12.49 -3.81 11.36
CA THR A 52 -11.03 -4.04 11.35
C THR A 52 -10.61 -5.23 12.21
N ARG A 53 -11.27 -5.45 13.36
CA ARG A 53 -10.97 -6.57 14.27
C ARG A 53 -11.55 -7.90 13.80
N THR A 54 -12.76 -7.91 13.24
CA THR A 54 -13.47 -9.15 12.90
C THR A 54 -13.16 -9.62 11.47
N GLU A 55 -13.15 -8.71 10.52
CA GLU A 55 -13.01 -9.02 9.10
C GLU A 55 -11.60 -8.71 8.57
N GLY A 56 -10.85 -7.87 9.30
CA GLY A 56 -9.56 -7.36 8.84
C GLY A 56 -9.70 -6.33 7.72
N VAL A 57 -8.59 -6.05 7.05
CA VAL A 57 -8.53 -5.04 5.97
C VAL A 57 -8.17 -5.66 4.61
N GLY A 58 -8.40 -6.96 4.44
CA GLY A 58 -8.12 -7.67 3.19
C GLY A 58 -6.62 -7.92 2.93
N ASP A 59 -5.79 -7.77 3.96
CA ASP A 59 -4.37 -8.11 3.95
C ASP A 59 -3.93 -8.39 5.39
N LYS A 60 -3.44 -9.62 5.65
CA LYS A 60 -3.12 -10.08 6.99
C LYS A 60 -2.04 -9.23 7.67
N ASP A 61 -0.96 -8.89 6.95
CA ASP A 61 0.14 -8.11 7.54
C ASP A 61 -0.30 -6.67 7.83
N ALA A 62 -1.13 -6.09 6.96
CA ALA A 62 -1.71 -4.77 7.20
C ALA A 62 -2.69 -4.80 8.38
N THR A 63 -3.52 -5.84 8.50
CA THR A 63 -4.42 -6.04 9.65
C THR A 63 -3.61 -6.11 10.93
N THR A 64 -2.55 -6.93 10.97
CA THR A 64 -1.65 -7.03 12.13
C THR A 64 -1.05 -5.66 12.50
N ALA A 65 -0.55 -4.92 11.51
CA ALA A 65 0.04 -3.59 11.75
C ALA A 65 -0.99 -2.59 12.31
N ILE A 66 -2.26 -2.66 11.90
CA ILE A 66 -3.32 -1.81 12.46
C ILE A 66 -3.68 -2.26 13.88
N LEU A 67 -3.80 -3.56 14.13
CA LEU A 67 -4.09 -4.08 15.47
C LEU A 67 -3.01 -3.70 16.47
N GLU A 68 -1.73 -3.72 16.07
CA GLU A 68 -0.62 -3.19 16.89
C GLU A 68 -0.81 -1.70 17.23
N VAL A 69 -1.22 -0.88 16.26
CA VAL A 69 -1.51 0.54 16.50
C VAL A 69 -2.68 0.72 17.46
N LEU A 70 -3.72 -0.12 17.36
CA LEU A 70 -4.87 -0.09 18.27
C LEU A 70 -4.47 -0.48 19.70
N ASP A 71 -3.63 -1.50 19.86
CA ASP A 71 -3.10 -1.92 21.15
C ASP A 71 -2.21 -0.83 21.77
N GLU A 72 -1.32 -0.23 20.98
CA GLU A 72 -0.50 0.92 21.42
C GLU A 72 -1.36 2.13 21.85
N ALA A 73 -2.54 2.32 21.25
CA ALA A 73 -3.49 3.35 21.62
C ALA A 73 -4.33 3.00 22.86
N GLY A 74 -4.13 1.82 23.47
CA GLY A 74 -4.82 1.37 24.66
C GLY A 74 -6.22 0.80 24.40
N LEU A 75 -6.51 0.42 23.15
CA LEU A 75 -7.70 -0.32 22.79
C LEU A 75 -7.39 -1.82 22.93
N ASP A 76 -7.96 -2.45 23.97
CA ASP A 76 -7.80 -3.89 24.17
C ASP A 76 -8.31 -4.66 22.93
N VAL A 77 -7.37 -5.31 22.25
CA VAL A 77 -7.64 -6.08 21.02
C VAL A 77 -8.49 -7.34 21.32
N SER A 78 -8.40 -7.86 22.53
CA SER A 78 -9.12 -9.06 22.96
C SER A 78 -10.56 -8.80 23.41
N ASN A 79 -10.93 -7.55 23.69
CA ASN A 79 -12.27 -7.21 24.19
C ASN A 79 -12.91 -6.10 23.36
N PRO A 80 -13.84 -6.41 22.43
CA PRO A 80 -14.38 -5.45 21.45
C PRO A 80 -15.17 -4.28 22.05
N LEU A 81 -15.48 -4.29 23.35
CA LEU A 81 -16.40 -3.32 23.99
C LEU A 81 -15.81 -2.56 25.18
N LYS A 82 -14.59 -2.88 25.63
CA LYS A 82 -13.96 -2.15 26.73
C LYS A 82 -12.86 -1.25 26.19
N VAL A 83 -13.15 0.04 26.08
CA VAL A 83 -12.12 1.06 26.11
C VAL A 83 -11.54 1.01 27.53
N THR A 84 -10.35 0.41 27.68
CA THR A 84 -9.68 0.46 28.95
C THR A 84 -9.26 1.90 29.18
N THR A 85 -9.82 2.53 30.22
CA THR A 85 -9.41 3.85 30.72
C THR A 85 -8.01 3.79 31.36
N ASN A 86 -7.21 2.82 31.02
CA ASN A 86 -5.88 2.64 31.59
C ASN A 86 -4.92 3.62 30.93
N THR A 87 -4.54 4.55 31.74
CA THR A 87 -3.41 5.48 31.71
C THR A 87 -2.33 5.05 30.74
N ILE A 88 -2.24 5.79 29.63
CA ILE A 88 -1.12 5.67 28.67
C ILE A 88 0.18 5.83 29.46
N PRO A 89 1.15 4.91 29.34
CA PRO A 89 2.45 5.10 29.98
C PRO A 89 3.07 6.40 29.50
N SER A 90 3.23 7.35 30.42
CA SER A 90 3.63 8.75 30.18
C SER A 90 4.96 8.89 29.44
N ASP A 91 5.78 7.85 29.41
CA ASP A 91 7.13 7.90 28.85
C ASP A 91 7.18 7.72 27.34
N LYS A 92 6.24 6.96 26.73
CA LYS A 92 6.12 6.83 25.26
C LYS A 92 5.48 8.07 24.63
N LEU A 93 4.59 8.76 25.34
CA LEU A 93 4.02 10.04 24.89
C LEU A 93 5.04 11.18 24.86
N LYS A 94 6.01 11.17 25.78
CA LYS A 94 7.05 12.21 25.89
C LYS A 94 8.05 12.16 24.74
N SER A 95 8.31 11.00 24.17
CA SER A 95 9.23 10.86 23.02
C SER A 95 8.60 11.34 21.71
N ALA A 96 7.31 11.06 21.48
CA ALA A 96 6.59 11.53 20.30
C ALA A 96 6.26 13.04 20.35
N ALA A 97 6.01 13.58 21.55
CA ALA A 97 5.71 15.02 21.74
C ALA A 97 6.93 15.93 21.58
N ARG A 98 8.16 15.43 21.73
CA ARG A 98 9.38 16.22 21.58
C ARG A 98 9.75 16.59 20.14
N SER A 99 9.14 15.94 19.15
CA SER A 99 9.38 16.19 17.71
C SER A 99 8.52 17.32 17.13
N ILE A 100 7.52 17.83 17.84
CA ILE A 100 6.63 18.87 17.34
C ILE A 100 7.10 20.22 17.92
N LYS A 101 7.75 21.04 17.07
CA LYS A 101 8.03 22.44 17.43
C LYS A 101 6.69 23.12 17.75
N PRO A 102 6.53 23.80 18.90
CA PRO A 102 5.29 24.47 19.23
C PRO A 102 5.04 25.59 18.22
N VAL A 103 3.97 25.43 17.45
CA VAL A 103 3.40 26.56 16.71
C VAL A 103 2.92 27.53 17.77
N LYS A 104 3.50 28.73 17.80
CA LYS A 104 3.09 29.81 18.70
C LYS A 104 1.69 30.23 18.32
N ASN A 105 0.66 29.62 18.91
CA ASN A 105 -0.71 30.10 18.81
C ASN A 105 -0.83 31.36 19.64
N LYS A 106 -1.00 32.48 18.93
CA LYS A 106 -1.46 33.76 19.49
C LYS A 106 -2.88 33.59 20.06
N ALA A 107 -3.07 34.20 21.22
CA ALA A 107 -4.34 34.54 21.87
C ALA A 107 -5.16 33.34 22.39
N ARG A 108 -5.00 33.11 23.70
CA ARG A 108 -5.99 32.46 24.57
C ARG A 108 -7.29 33.28 24.60
N GLY A 109 -8.07 33.23 23.52
CA GLY A 109 -9.50 33.52 23.59
C GLY A 109 -10.14 32.47 24.45
N LYS A 110 -11.06 32.84 25.36
CA LYS A 110 -11.92 31.92 26.12
C LYS A 110 -12.52 30.96 25.10
N GLU A 111 -12.10 29.69 25.11
CA GLU A 111 -12.72 28.64 24.27
C GLU A 111 -14.20 28.62 24.64
N LYS A 112 -15.07 28.97 23.69
CA LYS A 112 -16.50 28.74 23.82
C LYS A 112 -16.66 27.23 24.09
N PRO A 113 -17.56 26.82 25.00
CA PRO A 113 -17.86 25.39 25.14
C PRO A 113 -18.29 24.89 23.78
N GLN A 114 -17.52 23.91 23.25
CA GLN A 114 -17.85 23.26 21.96
C GLN A 114 -19.24 22.63 22.09
N ASP A 115 -20.13 22.92 21.14
CA ASP A 115 -21.42 22.28 21.06
C ASP A 115 -21.22 20.77 20.83
N ILE A 116 -22.09 19.96 21.44
CA ILE A 116 -22.08 18.50 21.26
C ILE A 116 -22.20 18.10 19.78
N THR A 117 -22.92 18.92 19.02
CA THR A 117 -23.08 18.78 17.57
C THR A 117 -21.74 18.90 16.83
N ASP A 118 -20.91 19.87 17.21
CA ASP A 118 -19.57 20.07 16.65
C ASP A 118 -18.66 18.88 16.96
N LEU A 119 -18.73 18.36 18.18
CA LEU A 119 -17.97 17.18 18.59
C LEU A 119 -18.36 15.92 17.81
N ILE A 120 -19.66 15.73 17.55
CA ILE A 120 -20.15 14.61 16.73
C ILE A 120 -19.64 14.74 15.28
N TRP A 121 -19.63 15.95 14.74
CA TRP A 121 -19.11 16.22 13.40
C TRP A 121 -17.61 15.90 13.32
N GLU A 122 -16.80 16.45 14.21
CA GLU A 122 -15.36 16.19 14.27
C GLU A 122 -15.08 14.69 14.44
N HIS A 123 -15.86 13.99 15.26
CA HIS A 123 -15.73 12.55 15.44
C HIS A 123 -16.00 11.76 14.16
N ARG A 124 -16.99 12.16 13.36
CA ARG A 124 -17.26 11.59 12.03
C ARG A 124 -16.12 11.84 11.05
N GLU A 125 -15.57 13.05 11.02
CA GLU A 125 -14.41 13.41 10.21
C GLU A 125 -13.22 12.50 10.51
N HIS A 126 -12.89 12.32 11.80
CA HIS A 126 -11.84 11.40 12.21
C HIS A 126 -12.11 9.96 11.81
N ALA A 127 -13.33 9.48 11.84
CA ALA A 127 -13.68 8.14 11.37
C ALA A 127 -13.47 8.00 9.84
N HIS A 128 -13.75 9.03 9.05
CA HIS A 128 -13.41 9.04 7.62
C HIS A 128 -11.91 9.05 7.37
N ASP A 129 -11.15 9.83 8.12
CA ASP A 129 -9.69 9.87 8.02
C ASP A 129 -9.07 8.52 8.40
N LEU A 130 -9.61 7.83 9.40
CA LEU A 130 -9.18 6.48 9.78
C LEU A 130 -9.40 5.48 8.62
N ARG A 131 -10.53 5.52 7.93
CA ARG A 131 -10.80 4.68 6.76
C ARG A 131 -9.81 4.98 5.61
N LYS A 132 -9.47 6.25 5.40
CA LYS A 132 -8.49 6.68 4.40
C LYS A 132 -7.09 6.19 4.75
N LEU A 133 -6.64 6.44 5.98
CA LEU A 133 -5.34 6.01 6.49
C LEU A 133 -5.20 4.48 6.50
N THR A 134 -6.28 3.76 6.80
CA THR A 134 -6.31 2.29 6.69
C THR A 134 -6.00 1.83 5.27
N LYS A 135 -6.67 2.40 4.26
CA LYS A 135 -6.41 2.08 2.84
C LYS A 135 -4.98 2.43 2.43
N GLU A 136 -4.48 3.56 2.90
CA GLU A 136 -3.11 3.99 2.64
C GLU A 136 -2.10 3.02 3.29
N LEU A 137 -2.29 2.62 4.54
CA LEU A 137 -1.45 1.66 5.25
C LEU A 137 -1.41 0.32 4.52
N VAL A 138 -2.54 -0.21 4.07
CA VAL A 138 -2.60 -1.42 3.24
C VAL A 138 -1.74 -1.27 1.97
N GLY A 139 -1.85 -0.13 1.28
CA GLY A 139 -1.04 0.18 0.11
C GLY A 139 0.46 0.24 0.42
N ARG A 140 0.84 0.85 1.55
CA ARG A 140 2.24 0.94 2.00
C ARG A 140 2.82 -0.43 2.37
N VAL A 141 2.06 -1.27 3.08
CA VAL A 141 2.46 -2.65 3.42
C VAL A 141 2.69 -3.47 2.17
N ARG A 142 1.76 -3.44 1.21
CA ARG A 142 1.88 -4.15 -0.07
C ARG A 142 3.08 -3.69 -0.89
N SER A 143 3.30 -2.38 -0.96
CA SER A 143 4.45 -1.79 -1.65
C SER A 143 5.76 -2.21 -1.00
N LEU A 144 5.86 -2.14 0.32
CA LEU A 144 7.06 -2.57 1.05
C LEU A 144 7.34 -4.06 0.83
N ARG A 145 6.32 -4.91 0.91
CA ARG A 145 6.44 -6.35 0.64
C ARG A 145 6.96 -6.60 -0.77
N TYR A 146 6.40 -5.93 -1.79
CA TYR A 146 6.86 -6.09 -3.16
C TYR A 146 8.36 -5.76 -3.32
N PHE A 147 8.80 -4.60 -2.85
CA PHE A 147 10.21 -4.21 -2.99
C PHE A 147 11.15 -5.05 -2.13
N THR A 148 10.68 -5.56 -0.99
CA THR A 148 11.44 -6.52 -0.16
C THR A 148 11.64 -7.83 -0.91
N VAL A 149 10.57 -8.38 -1.52
CA VAL A 149 10.64 -9.60 -2.33
C VAL A 149 11.57 -9.41 -3.52
N VAL A 150 11.45 -8.29 -4.25
CA VAL A 150 12.36 -7.97 -5.37
C VAL A 150 13.82 -7.95 -4.93
N ARG A 151 14.12 -7.25 -3.83
CA ARG A 151 15.49 -7.20 -3.26
C ARG A 151 16.01 -8.59 -2.91
N ASP A 152 15.16 -9.42 -2.28
CA ASP A 152 15.57 -10.73 -1.80
C ASP A 152 15.76 -11.71 -2.96
N LEU A 153 14.90 -11.66 -3.98
CA LEU A 153 15.09 -12.42 -5.22
C LEU A 153 16.39 -12.03 -5.95
N GLN A 154 16.72 -10.75 -6.03
CA GLN A 154 17.99 -10.29 -6.60
C GLN A 154 19.20 -10.82 -5.82
N LYS A 155 19.10 -10.92 -4.48
CA LYS A 155 20.15 -11.52 -3.66
C LYS A 155 20.27 -13.04 -3.87
N GLN A 156 19.13 -13.72 -4.07
CA GLN A 156 19.08 -15.17 -4.31
C GLN A 156 19.65 -15.53 -5.68
N GLN A 157 19.35 -14.77 -6.73
CA GLN A 157 19.94 -14.99 -8.07
C GLN A 157 21.46 -15.00 -8.05
N GLN A 158 22.09 -14.23 -7.16
CA GLN A 158 23.55 -14.19 -7.01
C GLN A 158 24.14 -15.39 -6.24
N ARG A 159 23.30 -16.16 -5.54
CA ARG A 159 23.74 -17.25 -4.65
C ARG A 159 23.26 -18.64 -5.08
N ASP A 160 22.54 -18.76 -6.20
CA ASP A 160 21.95 -20.01 -6.72
C ASP A 160 21.16 -20.86 -5.69
N ILE A 161 20.59 -20.23 -4.67
CA ILE A 161 19.82 -20.92 -3.63
C ILE A 161 18.33 -20.78 -3.94
N PRO A 162 17.65 -21.83 -4.42
CA PRO A 162 16.20 -21.84 -4.55
C PRO A 162 15.57 -21.98 -3.16
N SER A 163 14.77 -21.00 -2.72
CA SER A 163 14.14 -21.03 -1.39
C SER A 163 12.68 -20.61 -1.39
N VAL A 164 12.04 -20.57 -2.55
CA VAL A 164 10.65 -20.12 -2.65
C VAL A 164 9.71 -21.32 -2.63
N HIS A 165 8.71 -21.24 -1.75
CA HIS A 165 7.60 -22.17 -1.64
C HIS A 165 6.35 -21.56 -2.30
N CYS A 166 5.63 -22.35 -3.11
CA CYS A 166 4.35 -21.92 -3.68
C CYS A 166 3.20 -22.26 -2.72
N PRO A 167 2.43 -21.27 -2.25
CA PRO A 167 1.36 -21.53 -1.27
C PRO A 167 0.16 -22.29 -1.87
N ARG A 168 0.06 -22.39 -3.21
CA ARG A 168 -1.07 -23.03 -3.86
C ARG A 168 -0.84 -24.48 -4.24
N CYS A 169 0.33 -24.84 -4.77
CA CYS A 169 0.65 -26.19 -5.18
C CYS A 169 1.70 -26.86 -4.29
N GLU A 170 2.09 -26.20 -3.19
CA GLU A 170 3.02 -26.67 -2.17
C GLU A 170 4.41 -27.07 -2.68
N LYS A 171 4.73 -26.79 -3.95
CA LYS A 171 6.06 -26.97 -4.48
C LYS A 171 7.07 -26.13 -3.68
N THR A 172 8.11 -26.79 -3.20
CA THR A 172 9.23 -26.20 -2.51
C THR A 172 10.44 -26.07 -3.46
N SER A 173 11.36 -25.18 -3.13
CA SER A 173 12.62 -25.01 -3.88
C SER A 173 12.43 -24.69 -5.36
N LEU A 174 11.57 -23.69 -5.63
CA LEU A 174 11.35 -23.21 -7.00
C LEU A 174 12.58 -22.46 -7.51
N PRO A 175 13.07 -22.79 -8.72
CA PRO A 175 14.12 -22.01 -9.37
C PRO A 175 13.59 -20.61 -9.71
N VAL A 176 14.46 -19.61 -9.73
CA VAL A 176 14.09 -18.20 -9.94
C VAL A 176 13.30 -17.99 -11.25
N GLY A 177 13.65 -18.72 -12.33
CA GLY A 177 12.94 -18.66 -13.61
C GLY A 177 11.48 -19.14 -13.55
N GLU A 178 11.11 -19.94 -12.56
CA GLU A 178 9.74 -20.43 -12.37
C GLU A 178 8.92 -19.61 -11.35
N ILE A 179 9.49 -18.54 -10.80
CA ILE A 179 8.81 -17.70 -9.81
C ILE A 179 8.07 -16.55 -10.49
N GLY A 180 6.81 -16.38 -10.14
CA GLY A 180 5.99 -15.20 -10.44
C GLY A 180 5.76 -14.36 -9.18
N VAL A 181 5.82 -13.05 -9.33
CA VAL A 181 5.55 -12.06 -8.27
C VAL A 181 4.38 -11.18 -8.68
N LEU A 182 3.42 -10.96 -7.79
CA LEU A 182 2.31 -10.03 -8.00
C LEU A 182 2.73 -8.61 -7.59
N SER A 183 2.82 -7.69 -8.55
CA SER A 183 3.19 -6.30 -8.28
C SER A 183 2.13 -5.54 -7.45
N SER A 184 0.87 -6.01 -7.44
CA SER A 184 -0.23 -5.41 -6.69
C SER A 184 -0.15 -5.62 -5.18
N CYS A 185 0.49 -6.72 -4.72
CA CYS A 185 0.54 -7.07 -3.29
C CYS A 185 1.89 -7.61 -2.81
N GLY A 186 2.83 -7.89 -3.72
CA GLY A 186 4.16 -8.42 -3.41
C GLY A 186 4.18 -9.91 -3.06
N HIS A 187 3.07 -10.64 -3.23
CA HIS A 187 3.06 -12.07 -3.03
C HIS A 187 3.63 -12.83 -4.22
N MET A 188 4.25 -13.96 -3.96
CA MET A 188 4.92 -14.78 -4.97
C MET A 188 4.54 -16.26 -4.86
N GLY A 189 4.75 -16.99 -5.93
CA GLY A 189 4.54 -18.44 -6.04
C GLY A 189 5.13 -18.96 -7.35
N CYS A 190 4.84 -20.20 -7.71
CA CYS A 190 5.23 -20.67 -9.03
C CYS A 190 4.45 -19.88 -10.11
N LEU A 191 5.13 -19.55 -11.21
CA LEU A 191 4.59 -18.67 -12.25
C LEU A 191 3.23 -19.15 -12.79
N SER A 192 3.04 -20.47 -12.98
CA SER A 192 1.78 -21.06 -13.44
C SER A 192 0.63 -20.83 -12.44
N CYS A 193 0.85 -21.01 -11.14
CA CYS A 193 -0.17 -20.74 -10.12
C CYS A 193 -0.48 -19.26 -9.99
N VAL A 194 0.54 -18.39 -10.09
CA VAL A 194 0.35 -16.93 -10.04
C VAL A 194 -0.48 -16.46 -11.22
N ILE A 195 -0.21 -16.95 -12.45
CA ILE A 195 -1.01 -16.62 -13.63
C ILE A 195 -2.43 -17.13 -13.48
N ALA A 196 -2.63 -18.41 -13.12
CA ALA A 196 -3.95 -19.01 -12.96
C ALA A 196 -4.81 -18.32 -11.88
N CYS A 197 -4.20 -17.77 -10.83
CA CYS A 197 -4.91 -16.95 -9.84
C CYS A 197 -5.21 -15.56 -10.40
N ALA A 198 -4.27 -14.94 -11.11
CA ALA A 198 -4.42 -13.61 -11.70
C ALA A 198 -5.50 -13.57 -12.81
N GLU A 199 -5.73 -14.68 -13.52
CA GLU A 199 -6.85 -14.84 -14.46
C GLU A 199 -8.21 -14.80 -13.76
N LYS A 200 -8.26 -15.19 -12.48
CA LYS A 200 -9.44 -15.09 -11.63
C LYS A 200 -9.50 -13.78 -10.83
N GLU A 201 -8.62 -12.84 -11.12
CA GLU A 201 -8.43 -11.59 -10.39
C GLU A 201 -8.08 -11.76 -8.90
N GLU A 202 -7.50 -12.90 -8.52
CA GLU A 202 -7.18 -13.26 -7.14
C GLU A 202 -5.68 -13.34 -6.88
N CYS A 203 -5.28 -13.04 -5.64
CA CYS A 203 -3.93 -13.31 -5.16
C CYS A 203 -3.74 -14.82 -4.88
N VAL A 204 -2.52 -15.33 -5.01
CA VAL A 204 -2.19 -16.74 -4.67
C VAL A 204 -2.45 -17.09 -3.19
N TYR A 205 -2.53 -16.09 -2.32
CA TYR A 205 -2.88 -16.20 -0.90
C TYR A 205 -4.35 -15.91 -0.62
N ASN A 206 -5.20 -15.75 -1.65
CA ASN A 206 -6.64 -15.51 -1.45
C ASN A 206 -7.33 -16.70 -0.81
N ALA A 207 -7.01 -17.93 -1.23
CA ALA A 207 -7.58 -19.15 -0.69
C ALA A 207 -7.35 -19.34 0.82
N SER A 208 -6.25 -18.82 1.36
CA SER A 208 -5.96 -18.80 2.81
C SER A 208 -6.59 -17.62 3.55
N GLY A 209 -7.29 -16.71 2.86
CA GLY A 209 -7.82 -15.48 3.43
C GLY A 209 -6.74 -14.44 3.81
N SER A 210 -5.47 -14.72 3.52
CA SER A 210 -4.37 -13.87 3.95
C SER A 210 -4.21 -12.61 3.08
N CYS A 211 -4.70 -12.60 1.84
CA CYS A 211 -4.64 -11.44 0.95
C CYS A 211 -5.79 -11.44 -0.06
N MET A 212 -6.65 -10.44 0.05
CA MET A 212 -7.77 -10.19 -0.86
C MET A 212 -7.44 -9.12 -1.93
N ALA A 213 -6.15 -8.94 -2.23
CA ALA A 213 -5.75 -8.00 -3.28
C ALA A 213 -6.21 -8.50 -4.64
N ALA A 214 -6.89 -7.65 -5.40
CA ALA A 214 -7.17 -7.93 -6.80
C ALA A 214 -5.84 -8.05 -7.56
N ALA A 215 -5.65 -9.17 -8.24
CA ALA A 215 -4.50 -9.44 -9.07
C ALA A 215 -4.97 -9.63 -10.51
N ARG A 216 -4.24 -9.04 -11.46
CA ARG A 216 -4.49 -9.22 -12.89
C ARG A 216 -3.24 -9.77 -13.55
N VAL A 217 -3.38 -10.42 -14.68
CA VAL A 217 -2.23 -10.95 -15.44
C VAL A 217 -1.18 -9.87 -15.73
N LEU A 218 -1.59 -8.62 -15.94
CA LEU A 218 -0.68 -7.48 -16.10
C LEU A 218 0.19 -7.22 -14.85
N ASN A 219 -0.26 -7.66 -13.67
CA ASN A 219 0.45 -7.46 -12.40
C ASN A 219 1.47 -8.59 -12.13
N VAL A 220 1.50 -9.62 -12.97
CA VAL A 220 2.44 -10.74 -12.84
C VAL A 220 3.79 -10.33 -13.42
N VAL A 221 4.81 -10.38 -12.59
CA VAL A 221 6.21 -10.10 -12.96
C VAL A 221 7.00 -11.38 -12.76
N LYS A 222 7.72 -11.81 -13.78
CA LYS A 222 8.63 -12.97 -13.68
C LYS A 222 9.86 -12.58 -12.86
N ALA A 223 10.25 -13.43 -11.91
CA ALA A 223 11.38 -13.13 -11.04
C ALA A 223 12.73 -13.03 -11.82
N GLU A 224 12.89 -13.77 -12.89
CA GLU A 224 14.08 -13.69 -13.76
C GLU A 224 14.29 -12.29 -14.36
N THR A 225 13.19 -11.53 -14.62
CA THR A 225 13.27 -10.17 -15.16
C THR A 225 13.62 -9.11 -14.13
N LEU A 226 13.59 -9.44 -12.83
CA LEU A 226 13.87 -8.52 -11.74
C LEU A 226 15.36 -8.39 -11.42
N GLY A 227 16.19 -9.33 -11.90
CA GLY A 227 17.62 -9.43 -11.59
C GLY A 227 18.58 -8.72 -12.54
N VAL A 228 18.09 -8.20 -13.64
CA VAL A 228 18.94 -7.77 -14.77
C VAL A 228 19.42 -6.33 -14.59
N ASP A 229 20.36 -6.09 -13.66
CA ASP A 229 21.16 -4.86 -13.67
C ASP A 229 22.14 -4.80 -14.88
N ASP A 230 22.46 -5.94 -15.48
CA ASP A 230 23.38 -6.02 -16.62
C ASP A 230 22.75 -5.59 -17.95
N ALA A 231 21.41 -5.69 -18.11
CA ALA A 231 20.76 -5.24 -19.35
C ALA A 231 20.72 -3.71 -19.51
N ILE A 232 21.00 -2.94 -18.43
CA ILE A 232 21.20 -1.48 -18.55
C ILE A 232 22.58 -1.19 -19.20
N ARG A 233 23.56 -2.08 -19.04
CA ARG A 233 24.88 -1.93 -19.62
C ARG A 233 24.90 -2.16 -21.13
N ASP A 234 24.04 -3.06 -21.64
CA ASP A 234 24.07 -3.47 -23.04
C ASP A 234 23.06 -2.71 -23.93
N GLY A 235 22.47 -1.61 -23.45
CA GLY A 235 21.58 -0.76 -24.27
C GLY A 235 20.25 -1.39 -24.69
N HIS A 236 19.98 -2.64 -24.32
CA HIS A 236 18.69 -3.28 -24.52
C HIS A 236 17.76 -2.97 -23.33
N GLY A 237 16.91 -1.96 -23.54
CA GLY A 237 16.06 -1.34 -22.53
C GLY A 237 15.23 -2.34 -21.74
N LYS A 238 15.32 -2.24 -20.41
CA LYS A 238 14.42 -2.94 -19.49
C LYS A 238 12.99 -2.56 -19.75
N HIS A 239 12.13 -3.55 -19.67
CA HIS A 239 10.68 -3.40 -19.76
C HIS A 239 10.14 -2.69 -18.50
N PHE A 240 10.09 -1.37 -18.54
CA PHE A 240 9.52 -0.56 -17.45
C PHE A 240 7.98 -0.52 -17.47
N GLY A 241 7.36 -1.43 -18.25
CA GLY A 241 5.95 -1.40 -18.55
C GLY A 241 5.62 -0.44 -19.71
N ARG A 242 4.63 -0.83 -20.53
CA ARG A 242 4.23 -0.12 -21.77
C ARG A 242 4.09 1.39 -21.62
N LYS A 243 3.60 1.87 -20.46
CA LYS A 243 3.43 3.32 -20.22
C LYS A 243 4.75 4.06 -20.08
N LEU A 244 5.73 3.47 -19.40
CA LEU A 244 7.04 4.11 -19.21
C LEU A 244 7.86 4.04 -20.49
N GLU A 245 7.74 2.96 -21.26
CA GLU A 245 8.35 2.85 -22.58
C GLU A 245 7.83 3.92 -23.52
N GLN A 246 6.51 4.14 -23.56
CA GLN A 246 5.90 5.22 -24.35
C GLN A 246 6.39 6.61 -23.91
N VAL A 247 6.56 6.84 -22.59
CA VAL A 247 7.09 8.10 -22.08
C VAL A 247 8.57 8.28 -22.45
N VAL A 248 9.38 7.22 -22.34
CA VAL A 248 10.80 7.27 -22.75
C VAL A 248 10.95 7.48 -24.26
N GLU A 249 10.10 6.82 -25.06
CA GLU A 249 10.06 7.04 -26.50
C GLU A 249 9.64 8.46 -26.85
N LEU A 250 8.62 9.00 -26.18
CA LEU A 250 8.19 10.38 -26.33
C LEU A 250 9.29 11.38 -25.96
N ILE A 251 10.00 11.15 -24.83
CA ILE A 251 11.13 11.96 -24.42
C ILE A 251 12.27 11.90 -25.43
N LYS A 252 12.63 10.70 -25.91
CA LYS A 252 13.64 10.55 -26.96
C LYS A 252 13.24 11.30 -28.22
N TRP A 253 11.98 11.18 -28.64
CA TRP A 253 11.44 11.90 -29.78
C TRP A 253 11.55 13.42 -29.60
N VAL A 254 11.11 13.97 -28.46
CA VAL A 254 11.17 15.39 -28.14
C VAL A 254 12.62 15.89 -28.10
N VAL A 255 13.55 15.14 -27.49
CA VAL A 255 14.97 15.52 -27.39
C VAL A 255 15.64 15.51 -28.77
N VAL A 256 15.33 14.53 -29.62
CA VAL A 256 15.87 14.46 -30.97
C VAL A 256 15.35 15.60 -31.87
N PHE A 257 14.06 15.97 -31.72
CA PHE A 257 13.45 17.06 -32.53
C PHE A 257 13.86 18.46 -32.08
N HIS A 258 14.10 18.69 -30.79
CA HIS A 258 14.58 19.99 -30.30
C HIS A 258 16.04 20.29 -30.65
N HIS A 259 16.81 19.31 -31.12
CA HIS A 259 18.22 19.50 -31.55
C HIS A 259 18.40 19.61 -33.07
N LYS A 260 17.31 19.65 -33.86
CA LYS A 260 17.36 19.98 -35.29
C LYS A 260 16.52 21.23 -35.55
N PRO A 261 17.14 22.41 -35.73
CA PRO A 261 16.46 23.53 -36.35
C PRO A 261 16.19 23.15 -37.84
N ASP A 262 14.97 23.37 -38.30
CA ASP A 262 14.51 23.17 -39.68
C ASP A 262 14.08 21.72 -40.07
N ILE A 263 12.94 21.29 -39.58
CA ILE A 263 12.13 20.29 -40.32
C ILE A 263 10.66 20.68 -40.19
N ASP A 264 9.99 20.90 -41.32
CA ASP A 264 8.56 21.15 -41.44
C ASP A 264 7.74 20.02 -40.84
N PHE A 265 6.77 20.38 -40.00
CA PHE A 265 5.89 19.47 -39.30
C PHE A 265 4.93 18.78 -40.27
N VAL A 266 5.23 17.57 -40.66
CA VAL A 266 4.27 16.68 -41.34
C VAL A 266 3.72 15.69 -40.30
N PHE A 267 2.46 15.89 -39.89
CA PHE A 267 1.77 14.92 -39.04
C PHE A 267 1.56 13.61 -39.84
N PRO A 268 1.89 12.44 -39.24
CA PRO A 268 1.49 11.17 -39.86
C PRO A 268 -0.06 11.08 -39.89
N PRO A 269 -0.64 10.53 -40.95
CA PRO A 269 -2.08 10.41 -41.07
C PRO A 269 -2.63 9.52 -39.95
N SER A 270 -3.71 9.98 -39.30
CA SER A 270 -4.46 9.25 -38.31
C SER A 270 -4.94 7.94 -38.93
N THR A 271 -4.46 6.81 -38.41
CA THR A 271 -5.08 5.52 -38.71
C THR A 271 -6.44 5.49 -38.00
N GLU A 272 -7.48 5.80 -38.72
CA GLU A 272 -8.87 5.54 -38.34
C GLU A 272 -9.03 4.03 -38.07
N ASN A 273 -9.15 3.67 -36.80
CA ASN A 273 -9.61 2.35 -36.40
C ASN A 273 -11.08 2.24 -36.78
N ALA A 274 -11.35 1.57 -37.92
CA ALA A 274 -12.66 1.12 -38.30
C ALA A 274 -13.20 0.18 -37.21
N PHE A 275 -14.19 0.64 -36.44
CA PHE A 275 -15.04 -0.23 -35.64
C PHE A 275 -15.85 -1.14 -36.55
N PRO A 276 -15.84 -2.47 -36.36
CA PRO A 276 -16.78 -3.33 -37.08
C PRO A 276 -18.18 -3.06 -36.56
N SER A 277 -19.07 -2.70 -37.48
CA SER A 277 -20.52 -2.56 -37.29
C SER A 277 -21.12 -3.87 -36.78
N ARG A 278 -21.85 -3.80 -35.70
CA ARG A 278 -22.78 -4.84 -35.24
C ARG A 278 -23.85 -5.02 -36.33
N SER A 279 -23.84 -6.16 -36.99
CA SER A 279 -25.03 -6.66 -37.71
C SER A 279 -25.59 -7.85 -36.95
N GLU A 280 -26.78 -7.65 -36.51
CA GLU A 280 -27.93 -8.55 -36.33
C GLU A 280 -27.71 -10.06 -36.56
N CYS A 281 -27.88 -10.87 -35.51
CA CYS A 281 -28.84 -11.97 -35.38
C CYS A 281 -28.96 -12.36 -33.90
#